data_56a591884f92775458db40e3889ece19
#
_entry.id   56a591884f92775458db40e3889ece19
#
_cell.length_a   1.000
_cell.length_b   1.000
_cell.length_c   1.000
_cell.angle_alpha   90.00
_cell.angle_beta   90.00
_cell.angle_gamma   90.00
#
_symmetry.space_group_name_H-M   'P 1'
#
loop_
_entity.id
_entity.type
_entity.pdbx_description
1 polymer ?
#
loop_
_entity_poly.entity_id
_entity_poly.type
_entity_poly.pdbx_seq_one_letter_code
_entity_poly.pdbx_strand_id
1 'polypeptide(L)'
;MTVRVQKIDFDAGREIKILTKGNLLIGGVVTFIGCVRDIAGKDSLRAMTLEHYPGMTERSLERIVLEAKQRWTLEAVRVIHRVGTMA
;
A
#
# COMPACT_ATOMS: atom_id res chain seq x y z
N MET A 1 -1.46 2.98 12.86
CA MET A 1 -1.99 2.48 11.57
C MET A 1 -2.10 3.64 10.59
N THR A 2 -1.61 3.45 9.39
CA THR A 2 -1.76 4.43 8.32
C THR A 2 -2.29 3.74 7.08
N VAL A 3 -3.43 4.20 6.60
CA VAL A 3 -4.00 3.78 5.32
C VAL A 3 -4.13 5.02 4.45
N ARG A 4 -3.52 4.99 3.28
CA ARG A 4 -3.51 6.12 2.36
C ARG A 4 -3.89 5.66 0.95
N VAL A 5 -4.83 6.35 0.34
CA VAL A 5 -5.18 6.17 -1.06
C VAL A 5 -4.75 7.45 -1.79
N GLN A 6 -3.89 7.31 -2.80
CA GLN A 6 -3.30 8.48 -3.44
C GLN A 6 -3.05 8.25 -4.93
N LYS A 7 -2.95 9.32 -5.68
CA LYS A 7 -2.60 9.29 -7.10
C LYS A 7 -1.09 9.33 -7.31
N ILE A 8 -0.38 10.01 -6.43
CA ILE A 8 1.06 10.26 -6.54
C ILE A 8 1.81 8.98 -6.19
N ASP A 9 2.88 8.71 -6.91
CA ASP A 9 3.75 7.58 -6.63
C ASP A 9 4.47 7.74 -5.29
N PHE A 10 5.07 6.66 -4.82
CA PHE A 10 5.78 6.65 -3.54
C PHE A 10 7.05 5.82 -3.65
N ASP A 11 7.99 6.09 -2.75
CA ASP A 11 9.23 5.33 -2.63
C ASP A 11 9.07 4.30 -1.51
N ALA A 12 9.03 3.02 -1.88
CA ALA A 12 8.80 1.94 -0.92
C ALA A 12 9.88 1.90 0.17
N GLY A 13 11.14 2.11 -0.20
CA GLY A 13 12.23 2.13 0.78
C GLY A 13 12.08 3.25 1.79
N ARG A 14 11.66 4.41 1.34
CA ARG A 14 11.39 5.55 2.22
C ARG A 14 10.22 5.26 3.16
N GLU A 15 9.19 4.61 2.66
CA GLU A 15 8.03 4.26 3.47
C GLU A 15 8.38 3.25 4.56
N ILE A 16 9.28 2.31 4.27
CA ILE A 16 9.78 1.37 5.28
C ILE A 16 10.55 2.12 6.37
N LYS A 17 11.39 3.07 5.99
CA LYS A 17 12.14 3.87 6.96
C LYS A 17 11.21 4.69 7.85
N ILE A 18 10.17 5.28 7.28
CA ILE A 18 9.17 6.03 8.04
C ILE A 18 8.46 5.11 9.04
N LEU A 19 8.09 3.91 8.61
CA LEU A 19 7.39 2.96 9.45
C LEU A 19 8.20 2.54 10.67
N THR A 20 9.49 2.34 10.48
CA THR A 20 10.37 1.78 11.53
C THR A 20 11.06 2.83 12.38
N LYS A 21 11.06 4.09 11.96
CA LYS A 21 11.80 5.15 12.62
C LYS A 21 11.33 5.34 14.07
N GLY A 22 12.28 5.25 14.98
CA GLY A 22 12.03 5.53 16.39
C GLY A 22 11.28 4.45 17.15
N ASN A 23 10.91 3.35 16.50
CA ASN A 23 10.18 2.27 17.17
C ASN A 23 11.14 1.10 17.44
N LEU A 24 11.62 1.01 18.68
CA LEU A 24 12.58 0.00 19.10
C LEU A 24 11.94 -1.36 19.39
N LEU A 25 10.62 -1.46 19.34
CA LEU A 25 9.91 -2.71 19.57
C LEU A 25 9.75 -3.55 18.31
N ILE A 26 10.11 -2.99 17.14
CA ILE A 26 10.01 -3.72 15.88
C ILE A 26 11.16 -4.70 15.77
N GLY A 27 10.83 -5.99 15.70
CA GLY A 27 11.81 -7.05 15.52
C GLY A 27 11.93 -7.54 14.09
N GLY A 28 10.95 -7.27 13.26
CA GLY A 28 10.96 -7.68 11.86
C GLY A 28 9.97 -6.87 11.05
N VAL A 29 10.20 -6.78 9.74
CA VAL A 29 9.32 -6.06 8.82
C VAL A 29 9.00 -6.96 7.66
N VAL A 30 7.72 -7.02 7.30
CA VAL A 30 7.25 -7.72 6.11
C VAL A 30 6.65 -6.69 5.17
N THR A 31 7.05 -6.72 3.91
CA THR A 31 6.53 -5.82 2.89
C THR A 31 5.94 -6.61 1.73
N PHE A 32 4.88 -6.05 1.15
CA PHE A 32 4.32 -6.52 -0.11
C PHE A 32 4.16 -5.32 -1.03
N ILE A 33 4.68 -5.44 -2.24
CA ILE A 33 4.59 -4.38 -3.25
C ILE A 33 3.97 -4.98 -4.50
N GLY A 34 2.78 -4.48 -4.86
CA GLY A 34 2.14 -4.82 -6.12
C GLY A 34 2.51 -3.78 -7.17
N CYS A 35 2.81 -4.26 -8.37
CA CYS A 35 3.18 -3.38 -9.47
C CYS A 35 2.20 -3.55 -10.62
N VAL A 36 2.05 -2.50 -11.42
CA VAL A 36 1.33 -2.60 -12.68
C VAL A 36 2.20 -3.38 -13.66
N ARG A 37 1.63 -4.43 -14.22
CA ARG A 37 2.36 -5.34 -15.11
C ARG A 37 1.82 -5.24 -16.52
N ASP A 38 2.72 -5.19 -17.50
CA ASP A 38 2.34 -5.29 -18.91
C ASP A 38 2.20 -6.76 -19.30
N ILE A 39 0.97 -7.27 -19.21
CA ILE A 39 0.67 -8.65 -19.52
C ILE A 39 0.54 -8.91 -21.02
N ALA A 40 0.21 -7.89 -21.79
CA ALA A 40 0.03 -8.05 -23.23
C ALA A 40 1.35 -7.96 -23.98
N GLY A 41 2.41 -7.49 -23.36
CA GLY A 41 3.73 -7.34 -23.97
C GLY A 41 3.82 -6.20 -24.96
N LYS A 42 5.02 -5.99 -25.49
CA LYS A 42 5.30 -4.95 -26.48
C LYS A 42 4.91 -3.57 -25.95
N ASP A 43 4.22 -2.80 -26.76
CA ASP A 43 3.78 -1.44 -26.41
C ASP A 43 2.28 -1.36 -26.13
N SER A 44 1.67 -2.50 -25.87
CA SER A 44 0.23 -2.61 -25.75
C SER A 44 -0.33 -1.92 -24.51
N LEU A 45 0.42 -1.92 -23.41
CA LEU A 45 -0.02 -1.33 -22.15
C LEU A 45 0.94 -0.24 -21.72
N ARG A 46 0.61 1.00 -22.09
CA ARG A 46 1.44 2.15 -21.71
C ARG A 46 0.99 2.80 -20.41
N ALA A 47 -0.27 2.66 -20.09
CA ALA A 47 -0.83 3.19 -18.87
C ALA A 47 -2.02 2.35 -18.45
N MET A 48 -2.22 2.27 -17.15
CA MET A 48 -3.35 1.58 -16.55
C MET A 48 -4.03 2.51 -15.57
N THR A 49 -5.37 2.55 -15.63
CA THR A 49 -6.17 3.35 -14.71
C THR A 49 -6.79 2.44 -13.66
N LEU A 50 -6.48 2.72 -12.41
CA LEU A 50 -7.11 2.05 -11.27
C LEU A 50 -8.17 2.96 -10.69
N GLU A 51 -9.39 2.45 -10.62
CA GLU A 51 -10.51 3.18 -10.08
C GLU A 51 -10.72 2.85 -8.60
N HIS A 52 -11.32 3.79 -7.89
CA HIS A 52 -11.74 3.55 -6.53
C HIS A 52 -12.99 4.37 -6.23
N TYR A 53 -13.68 3.97 -5.20
CA TYR A 53 -14.84 4.71 -4.70
C TYR A 53 -14.39 5.50 -3.47
N PRO A 54 -14.44 6.85 -3.50
CA PRO A 54 -13.98 7.67 -2.39
C PRO A 54 -14.62 7.25 -1.06
N GLY A 55 -13.79 7.05 -0.06
CA GLY A 55 -14.21 6.62 1.26
C GLY A 55 -14.43 5.11 1.41
N MET A 56 -14.81 4.40 0.34
CA MET A 56 -15.05 2.96 0.43
C MET A 56 -13.75 2.16 0.38
N THR A 57 -12.83 2.55 -0.49
CA THR A 57 -11.53 1.90 -0.60
C THR A 57 -10.76 2.02 0.70
N GLU A 58 -10.72 3.23 1.28
CA GLU A 58 -10.06 3.47 2.55
C GLU A 58 -10.67 2.62 3.66
N ARG A 59 -12.01 2.58 3.76
CA ARG A 59 -12.69 1.78 4.78
C ARG A 59 -12.44 0.30 4.64
N SER A 60 -12.39 -0.21 3.41
CA SER A 60 -12.09 -1.62 3.17
C SER A 60 -10.67 -1.96 3.60
N LEU A 61 -9.70 -1.11 3.28
CA LEU A 61 -8.31 -1.31 3.69
C LEU A 61 -8.16 -1.21 5.20
N GLU A 62 -8.81 -0.24 5.84
CA GLU A 62 -8.78 -0.10 7.30
C GLU A 62 -9.37 -1.32 7.98
N ARG A 63 -10.45 -1.88 7.46
CA ARG A 63 -11.05 -3.11 8.00
C ARG A 63 -10.06 -4.27 7.95
N ILE A 64 -9.35 -4.43 6.83
CA ILE A 64 -8.34 -5.48 6.69
C ILE A 64 -7.23 -5.30 7.71
N VAL A 65 -6.75 -4.07 7.90
CA VAL A 65 -5.72 -3.77 8.89
C VAL A 65 -6.19 -4.07 10.30
N LEU A 66 -7.41 -3.68 10.64
CA LEU A 66 -7.98 -3.96 11.96
C LEU A 66 -8.10 -5.46 12.21
N GLU A 67 -8.53 -6.22 11.21
CA GLU A 67 -8.61 -7.67 11.31
C GLU A 67 -7.23 -8.29 11.53
N ALA A 68 -6.22 -7.83 10.81
CA ALA A 68 -4.85 -8.31 10.99
C ALA A 68 -4.34 -8.01 12.40
N LYS A 69 -4.64 -6.84 12.93
CA LYS A 69 -4.24 -6.46 14.30
C LYS A 69 -4.94 -7.30 15.36
N GLN A 70 -6.14 -7.78 15.08
CA GLN A 70 -6.84 -8.69 15.99
C GLN A 70 -6.23 -10.09 16.00
N ARG A 71 -5.70 -10.53 14.85
CA ARG A 71 -5.12 -11.88 14.71
C ARG A 71 -3.67 -11.94 15.20
N TRP A 72 -2.92 -10.88 15.00
CA TRP A 72 -1.50 -10.84 15.31
C TRP A 72 -1.15 -9.56 16.05
N THR A 73 -0.13 -9.64 16.89
CA THR A 73 0.42 -8.46 17.55
C THR A 73 1.32 -7.72 16.57
N LEU A 74 0.77 -6.68 15.94
CA LEU A 74 1.48 -5.86 14.96
C LEU A 74 1.85 -4.53 15.60
N GLU A 75 3.14 -4.18 15.52
CA GLU A 75 3.65 -2.96 16.12
C GLU A 75 3.26 -1.73 15.30
N ALA A 76 3.35 -1.84 13.98
CA ALA A 76 2.97 -0.77 13.07
C ALA A 76 2.50 -1.36 11.74
N VAL A 77 1.53 -0.70 11.12
CA VAL A 77 1.01 -1.09 9.80
C VAL A 77 0.87 0.16 8.95
N ARG A 78 1.32 0.07 7.71
CA ARG A 78 1.21 1.15 6.74
C ARG A 78 0.77 0.58 5.39
N VAL A 79 -0.31 1.10 4.85
CA VAL A 79 -0.85 0.69 3.55
C VAL A 79 -0.95 1.92 2.65
N ILE A 80 -0.40 1.83 1.47
CA ILE A 80 -0.52 2.86 0.44
C ILE A 80 -1.08 2.22 -0.81
N HIS A 81 -2.19 2.73 -1.27
CA HIS A 81 -2.86 2.25 -2.48
C HIS A 81 -2.94 3.38 -3.49
N ARG A 82 -2.38 3.17 -4.66
CA ARG A 82 -2.45 4.16 -5.74
C ARG A 82 -3.69 3.96 -6.57
N VAL A 83 -4.25 5.06 -7.00
CA VAL A 83 -5.42 5.10 -7.89
C VAL A 83 -5.15 6.03 -9.04
N GLY A 84 -6.02 6.04 -10.04
CA GLY A 84 -5.84 6.88 -11.21
C GLY A 84 -5.02 6.18 -12.29
N THR A 85 -4.44 6.95 -13.19
CA THR A 85 -3.69 6.43 -14.32
C THR A 85 -2.25 6.16 -13.95
N MET A 86 -1.78 4.97 -14.25
CA MET A 86 -0.41 4.52 -14.00
C MET A 86 0.25 4.08 -15.30
N ALA A 87 1.47 4.51 -15.49
CA ALA A 87 2.24 4.17 -16.68
C ALA A 87 3.38 3.23 -16.34
#